data_c845feb17206e9ad7b40c6559e6ea997
#
_entry.id   c845feb17206e9ad7b40c6559e6ea997
#
_cell.length_a   1.000
_cell.length_b   1.000
_cell.length_c   1.000
_cell.angle_alpha   90.00
_cell.angle_beta   90.00
_cell.angle_gamma   90.00
#
_symmetry.space_group_name_H-M   'P 1'
#
loop_
_entity.id
_entity.type
_entity.pdbx_description
1 polymer ?
#
loop_
_entity_poly.entity_id
_entity_poly.type
_entity_poly.pdbx_seq_one_letter_code
_entity_poly.pdbx_strand_id
1 'polypeptide(L)'
;LPGSGKTYLAKSLVKFLNAEWLNADKVRGHFNDWDFSKTGIIRQVKRMKKLADSSHKKYVVADFVCPYRKQVQIFKPNFIFWMDTIKKSRYPRINKIFKKPKKYDLKFNEKNLPINLIKLKDKIFGYKWNNKFPTSQMLGRFQPWHEGHHRLFEKILIKTGQVLIMVKDVKGIGDNPYSFQTIKKNIQKKLIDFQKRTKIILAPNISNICYGRTVGYKLEKINLPKKIQKISASKIRANLRKKGKL
;
A
#
# COMPACT_ATOMS: atom_id res chain seq x y z
N LEU A 1 5.32 13.57 -11.67
CA LEU A 1 5.74 14.97 -11.79
C LEU A 1 7.09 15.18 -11.09
N PRO A 2 7.92 16.20 -11.50
CA PRO A 2 9.08 16.62 -10.71
C PRO A 2 8.68 17.01 -9.28
N GLY A 3 9.51 16.68 -8.28
CA GLY A 3 9.20 16.97 -6.87
C GLY A 3 8.21 16.03 -6.19
N SER A 4 7.72 14.98 -6.86
CA SER A 4 6.77 14.02 -6.27
C SER A 4 7.38 12.93 -5.37
N GLY A 5 8.67 13.01 -5.04
CA GLY A 5 9.35 12.03 -4.18
C GLY A 5 9.81 10.74 -4.88
N LYS A 6 9.88 10.72 -6.22
CA LYS A 6 10.34 9.54 -6.99
C LYS A 6 11.71 9.05 -6.53
N THR A 7 12.66 9.96 -6.41
CA THR A 7 14.04 9.65 -6.00
C THR A 7 14.12 9.09 -4.58
N TYR A 8 13.26 9.57 -3.67
CA TYR A 8 13.17 9.02 -2.32
C TYR A 8 12.68 7.57 -2.34
N LEU A 9 11.60 7.29 -3.10
CA LEU A 9 11.10 5.93 -3.28
C LEU A 9 12.14 5.04 -3.97
N ALA A 10 12.78 5.55 -5.04
CA ALA A 10 13.80 4.80 -5.78
C ALA A 10 14.96 4.37 -4.89
N LYS A 11 15.51 5.25 -4.04
CA LYS A 11 16.57 4.90 -3.08
C LYS A 11 16.14 3.76 -2.15
N SER A 12 14.91 3.81 -1.65
CA SER A 12 14.36 2.76 -0.76
C SER A 12 14.22 1.42 -1.50
N LEU A 13 13.76 1.46 -2.76
CA LEU A 13 13.62 0.26 -3.60
C LEU A 13 14.96 -0.34 -3.98
N VAL A 14 15.94 0.48 -4.36
CA VAL A 14 17.31 0.03 -4.70
C VAL A 14 17.91 -0.74 -3.54
N LYS A 15 17.86 -0.18 -2.33
CA LYS A 15 18.34 -0.85 -1.12
C LYS A 15 17.59 -2.15 -0.85
N PHE A 16 16.27 -2.10 -0.96
CA PHE A 16 15.39 -3.23 -0.66
C PHE A 16 15.55 -4.40 -1.64
N LEU A 17 15.74 -4.12 -2.94
CA LEU A 17 15.83 -5.11 -4.02
C LEU A 17 17.28 -5.49 -4.35
N ASN A 18 18.27 -4.84 -3.76
CA ASN A 18 19.68 -4.88 -4.22
C ASN A 18 19.76 -4.57 -5.73
N ALA A 19 19.01 -3.55 -6.17
CA ALA A 19 18.85 -3.21 -7.57
C ALA A 19 19.93 -2.26 -8.08
N GLU A 20 20.11 -2.21 -9.40
CA GLU A 20 20.76 -1.08 -10.04
C GLU A 20 19.84 0.13 -10.08
N TRP A 21 20.40 1.32 -9.88
CA TRP A 21 19.64 2.56 -9.89
C TRP A 21 19.96 3.41 -11.11
N LEU A 22 19.00 3.57 -11.99
CA LEU A 22 19.05 4.48 -13.13
C LEU A 22 18.26 5.75 -12.81
N ASN A 23 18.94 6.75 -12.26
CA ASN A 23 18.37 8.09 -12.07
C ASN A 23 18.54 8.92 -13.35
N ALA A 24 17.46 9.43 -13.90
CA ALA A 24 17.47 10.12 -15.19
C ALA A 24 18.35 11.37 -15.22
N ASP A 25 18.42 12.13 -14.13
CA ASP A 25 19.23 13.34 -14.06
C ASP A 25 20.73 12.98 -14.04
N LYS A 26 21.12 11.93 -13.31
CA LYS A 26 22.50 11.42 -13.34
C LYS A 26 22.88 10.90 -14.74
N VAL A 27 21.97 10.15 -15.38
CA VAL A 27 22.20 9.64 -16.74
C VAL A 27 22.32 10.81 -17.74
N ARG A 28 21.50 11.86 -17.61
CA ARG A 28 21.64 13.08 -18.44
C ARG A 28 22.98 13.76 -18.23
N GLY A 29 23.42 13.91 -16.97
CA GLY A 29 24.72 14.48 -16.65
C GLY A 29 25.88 13.69 -17.25
N HIS A 30 25.86 12.37 -17.17
CA HIS A 30 26.87 11.51 -17.77
C HIS A 30 27.00 11.67 -19.29
N PHE A 31 25.87 11.89 -19.98
CA PHE A 31 25.86 12.10 -21.45
C PHE A 31 25.84 13.56 -21.85
N ASN A 32 25.95 14.50 -20.91
CA ASN A 32 25.83 15.95 -21.10
C ASN A 32 24.62 16.34 -21.99
N ASP A 33 23.47 15.68 -21.79
CA ASP A 33 22.26 15.84 -22.61
C ASP A 33 21.09 16.38 -21.78
N TRP A 34 20.96 17.69 -21.73
CA TRP A 34 19.92 18.42 -21.00
C TRP A 34 18.78 18.90 -21.93
N ASP A 35 18.62 18.24 -23.08
CA ASP A 35 17.50 18.53 -23.99
C ASP A 35 16.18 17.98 -23.41
N PHE A 36 15.28 18.89 -23.04
CA PHE A 36 13.94 18.59 -22.55
C PHE A 36 12.85 18.77 -23.63
N SER A 37 13.23 18.92 -24.90
CA SER A 37 12.27 18.84 -26.01
C SER A 37 11.60 17.47 -26.06
N LYS A 38 10.56 17.35 -26.89
CA LYS A 38 9.89 16.05 -27.08
C LYS A 38 10.86 14.97 -27.60
N THR A 39 11.76 15.36 -28.52
CA THR A 39 12.81 14.49 -29.08
C THR A 39 13.85 14.11 -28.02
N GLY A 40 14.34 15.06 -27.25
CA GLY A 40 15.29 14.83 -26.15
C GLY A 40 14.71 13.93 -25.04
N ILE A 41 13.44 14.11 -24.70
CA ILE A 41 12.73 13.23 -23.76
C ILE A 41 12.66 11.79 -24.29
N ILE A 42 12.37 11.59 -25.58
CA ILE A 42 12.33 10.26 -26.20
C ILE A 42 13.73 9.66 -26.32
N ARG A 43 14.74 10.45 -26.68
CA ARG A 43 16.15 10.03 -26.71
C ARG A 43 16.59 9.53 -25.32
N GLN A 44 16.28 10.28 -24.28
CA GLN A 44 16.61 9.90 -22.89
C GLN A 44 15.97 8.59 -22.48
N VAL A 45 14.68 8.34 -22.76
CA VAL A 45 14.06 7.07 -22.38
C VAL A 45 14.63 5.88 -23.14
N LYS A 46 15.02 6.03 -24.41
CA LYS A 46 15.74 4.99 -25.17
C LYS A 46 17.09 4.67 -24.53
N ARG A 47 17.84 5.69 -24.09
CA ARG A 47 19.09 5.55 -23.37
C ARG A 47 18.90 4.82 -22.04
N MET A 48 17.92 5.24 -21.24
CA MET A 48 17.55 4.56 -19.99
C MET A 48 17.17 3.10 -20.21
N LYS A 49 16.45 2.79 -21.30
CA LYS A 49 16.10 1.42 -21.67
C LYS A 49 17.35 0.60 -21.98
N LYS A 50 18.25 1.11 -22.83
CA LYS A 50 19.51 0.42 -23.16
C LYS A 50 20.34 0.13 -21.92
N LEU A 51 20.49 1.07 -21.00
CA LEU A 51 21.19 0.88 -19.74
C LEU A 51 20.52 -0.17 -18.86
N ALA A 52 19.18 -0.16 -18.81
CA ALA A 52 18.43 -1.15 -18.03
C ALA A 52 18.61 -2.58 -18.59
N ASP A 53 18.63 -2.72 -19.93
CA ASP A 53 18.79 -4.02 -20.59
C ASP A 53 20.23 -4.57 -20.46
N SER A 54 21.23 -3.69 -20.33
CA SER A 54 22.62 -4.08 -20.14
C SER A 54 23.01 -4.34 -18.67
N SER A 55 22.09 -4.17 -17.74
CA SER A 55 22.34 -4.39 -16.31
C SER A 55 22.56 -5.87 -15.99
N HIS A 56 23.59 -6.16 -15.21
CA HIS A 56 23.84 -7.49 -14.65
C HIS A 56 23.05 -7.77 -13.35
N LYS A 57 22.33 -6.76 -12.84
CA LYS A 57 21.50 -6.92 -11.64
C LYS A 57 20.14 -7.53 -12.00
N LYS A 58 19.65 -8.42 -11.13
CA LYS A 58 18.30 -9.01 -11.26
C LYS A 58 17.18 -7.97 -11.34
N TYR A 59 17.38 -6.84 -10.69
CA TYR A 59 16.40 -5.73 -10.65
C TYR A 59 17.07 -4.42 -11.03
N VAL A 60 16.36 -3.61 -11.80
CA VAL A 60 16.72 -2.24 -12.14
C VAL A 60 15.59 -1.31 -11.71
N VAL A 61 15.91 -0.26 -10.99
CA VAL A 61 14.97 0.79 -10.59
C VAL A 61 15.27 2.04 -11.43
N ALA A 62 14.39 2.38 -12.35
CA ALA A 62 14.49 3.58 -13.18
C ALA A 62 13.62 4.70 -12.61
N ASP A 63 14.24 5.84 -12.32
CA ASP A 63 13.64 7.03 -11.72
C ASP A 63 13.70 8.20 -12.70
N PHE A 64 12.58 8.51 -13.34
CA PHE A 64 12.47 9.62 -14.29
C PHE A 64 11.06 10.20 -14.39
N VAL A 65 10.98 11.44 -14.87
CA VAL A 65 9.72 12.08 -15.22
C VAL A 65 9.23 11.51 -16.55
N CYS A 66 8.00 10.97 -16.54
CA CYS A 66 7.39 10.33 -17.70
C CYS A 66 6.13 11.09 -18.14
N PRO A 67 6.27 12.27 -18.85
CA PRO A 67 5.13 13.08 -19.23
C PRO A 67 4.32 12.47 -20.38
N TYR A 68 4.92 11.61 -21.19
CA TYR A 68 4.27 11.01 -22.36
C TYR A 68 4.09 9.49 -22.17
N ARG A 69 2.92 8.97 -22.50
CA ARG A 69 2.65 7.52 -22.47
C ARG A 69 3.62 6.71 -23.36
N LYS A 70 4.09 7.29 -24.47
CA LYS A 70 5.07 6.66 -25.36
C LYS A 70 6.36 6.26 -24.65
N GLN A 71 6.75 6.99 -23.59
CA GLN A 71 7.93 6.63 -22.80
C GLN A 71 7.77 5.27 -22.09
N VAL A 72 6.58 4.97 -21.56
CA VAL A 72 6.30 3.68 -20.95
C VAL A 72 6.35 2.56 -22.00
N GLN A 73 5.82 2.81 -23.19
CA GLN A 73 5.86 1.85 -24.31
C GLN A 73 7.29 1.56 -24.78
N ILE A 74 8.18 2.57 -24.76
CA ILE A 74 9.60 2.41 -25.13
C ILE A 74 10.36 1.69 -24.02
N PHE A 75 10.18 2.09 -22.78
CA PHE A 75 10.92 1.52 -21.65
C PHE A 75 10.51 0.09 -21.33
N LYS A 76 9.22 -0.26 -21.53
CA LYS A 76 8.60 -1.58 -21.27
C LYS A 76 8.90 -2.11 -19.85
N PRO A 77 8.53 -1.38 -18.79
CA PRO A 77 8.80 -1.81 -17.42
C PRO A 77 7.95 -3.02 -17.05
N ASN A 78 8.48 -3.91 -16.20
CA ASN A 78 7.71 -5.00 -15.57
C ASN A 78 6.75 -4.48 -14.49
N PHE A 79 7.14 -3.40 -13.78
CA PHE A 79 6.35 -2.77 -12.74
C PHE A 79 6.36 -1.25 -12.88
N ILE A 80 5.21 -0.63 -12.69
CA ILE A 80 5.03 0.83 -12.75
C ILE A 80 4.57 1.34 -11.39
N PHE A 81 5.40 2.19 -10.78
CA PHE A 81 5.08 2.91 -9.56
C PHE A 81 4.70 4.34 -9.88
N TRP A 82 3.43 4.68 -9.65
CA TRP A 82 2.94 6.02 -9.88
C TRP A 82 3.00 6.87 -8.61
N MET A 83 3.87 7.86 -8.61
CA MET A 83 3.97 8.86 -7.55
C MET A 83 2.93 9.96 -7.77
N ASP A 84 1.82 9.91 -7.02
CA ASP A 84 0.70 10.86 -7.06
C ASP A 84 0.63 11.68 -5.75
N THR A 85 1.78 12.18 -5.30
CA THR A 85 1.92 12.92 -4.04
C THR A 85 1.64 14.40 -4.20
N ILE A 86 1.79 14.93 -5.42
CA ILE A 86 1.55 16.34 -5.74
C ILE A 86 0.65 16.50 -6.96
N LYS A 87 -0.15 17.55 -6.98
CA LYS A 87 -1.05 17.88 -8.11
C LYS A 87 -0.35 18.68 -9.20
N LYS A 88 0.59 19.54 -8.83
CA LYS A 88 1.37 20.40 -9.74
C LYS A 88 2.83 20.44 -9.30
N SER A 89 3.75 20.51 -10.25
CA SER A 89 5.17 20.74 -10.02
C SER A 89 5.53 22.21 -10.27
N ARG A 90 6.74 22.60 -9.88
CA ARG A 90 7.29 23.93 -10.17
C ARG A 90 7.56 24.20 -11.66
N TYR A 91 7.36 23.22 -12.54
CA TYR A 91 7.62 23.33 -13.97
C TYR A 91 6.31 23.37 -14.76
N PRO A 92 5.81 24.58 -15.16
CA PRO A 92 4.51 24.74 -15.83
C PRO A 92 4.39 23.94 -17.12
N ARG A 93 5.47 23.87 -17.92
CA ARG A 93 5.50 23.10 -19.17
C ARG A 93 5.23 21.62 -18.93
N ILE A 94 5.87 21.03 -17.92
CA ILE A 94 5.67 19.61 -17.58
C ILE A 94 4.26 19.38 -17.10
N ASN A 95 3.69 20.28 -16.29
CA ASN A 95 2.31 20.17 -15.81
C ASN A 95 1.30 20.15 -16.98
N LYS A 96 1.54 20.92 -18.06
CA LYS A 96 0.67 20.97 -19.25
C LYS A 96 0.71 19.67 -20.06
N ILE A 97 1.89 19.05 -20.19
CA ILE A 97 2.07 17.87 -21.05
C ILE A 97 1.94 16.54 -20.30
N PHE A 98 1.98 16.54 -18.97
CA PHE A 98 1.91 15.33 -18.16
C PHE A 98 0.56 14.65 -18.29
N LYS A 99 0.58 13.41 -18.76
CA LYS A 99 -0.60 12.54 -18.82
C LYS A 99 -0.47 11.44 -17.77
N LYS A 100 -1.46 11.36 -16.87
CA LYS A 100 -1.53 10.29 -15.86
C LYS A 100 -1.40 8.92 -16.52
N PRO A 101 -0.66 7.97 -15.90
CA PRO A 101 -0.56 6.63 -16.45
C PRO A 101 -1.94 5.96 -16.46
N LYS A 102 -2.26 5.25 -17.55
CA LYS A 102 -3.50 4.44 -17.67
C LYS A 102 -3.41 3.15 -16.87
N LYS A 103 -2.20 2.55 -16.81
CA LYS A 103 -1.90 1.32 -16.07
C LYS A 103 -0.74 1.58 -15.13
N TYR A 104 -0.82 1.07 -13.93
CA TYR A 104 0.23 1.09 -12.91
C TYR A 104 -0.01 -0.06 -11.94
N ASP A 105 1.06 -0.55 -11.32
CA ASP A 105 0.97 -1.64 -10.35
C ASP A 105 0.68 -1.12 -8.95
N LEU A 106 1.32 -0.01 -8.58
CA LEU A 106 1.10 0.66 -7.31
C LEU A 106 1.05 2.18 -7.48
N LYS A 107 0.13 2.81 -6.76
CA LYS A 107 0.00 4.26 -6.65
C LYS A 107 0.44 4.70 -5.27
N PHE A 108 1.39 5.61 -5.21
CA PHE A 108 1.89 6.18 -3.97
C PHE A 108 1.33 7.58 -3.76
N ASN A 109 0.82 7.83 -2.56
CA ASN A 109 0.54 9.16 -2.04
C ASN A 109 1.30 9.35 -0.71
N GLU A 110 1.29 10.54 -0.14
CA GLU A 110 2.11 10.89 1.04
C GLU A 110 1.90 9.98 2.26
N LYS A 111 0.78 9.27 2.34
CA LYS A 111 0.33 8.57 3.57
C LYS A 111 0.50 7.06 3.53
N ASN A 112 0.82 6.46 2.39
CA ASN A 112 0.73 5.00 2.23
C ASN A 112 2.04 4.30 1.82
N LEU A 113 3.18 4.97 1.94
CA LEU A 113 4.47 4.38 1.55
C LEU A 113 4.77 3.05 2.26
N PRO A 114 4.69 2.93 3.61
CA PRO A 114 5.02 1.67 4.27
C PRO A 114 4.11 0.51 3.86
N ILE A 115 2.81 0.75 3.75
CA ILE A 115 1.84 -0.30 3.38
C ILE A 115 2.03 -0.72 1.92
N ASN A 116 2.36 0.21 1.03
CA ASN A 116 2.61 -0.10 -0.36
C ASN A 116 3.94 -0.85 -0.57
N LEU A 117 4.94 -0.66 0.29
CA LEU A 117 6.15 -1.49 0.29
C LEU A 117 5.83 -2.95 0.67
N ILE A 118 4.90 -3.19 1.61
CA ILE A 118 4.42 -4.54 1.92
C ILE A 118 3.74 -5.17 0.70
N LYS A 119 2.83 -4.45 0.04
CA LYS A 119 2.17 -4.92 -1.19
C LYS A 119 3.17 -5.24 -2.30
N LEU A 120 4.19 -4.41 -2.45
CA LEU A 120 5.26 -4.63 -3.42
C LEU A 120 6.05 -5.91 -3.11
N LYS A 121 6.44 -6.09 -1.84
CA LYS A 121 7.11 -7.32 -1.40
C LYS A 121 6.32 -8.56 -1.78
N ASP A 122 5.01 -8.53 -1.53
CA ASP A 122 4.14 -9.67 -1.80
C ASP A 122 3.97 -9.93 -3.30
N LYS A 123 3.96 -8.88 -4.14
CA LYS A 123 3.93 -9.03 -5.59
C LYS A 123 5.21 -9.64 -6.17
N ILE A 124 6.37 -9.25 -5.63
CA ILE A 124 7.68 -9.67 -6.17
C ILE A 124 8.11 -11.04 -5.62
N PHE A 125 7.97 -11.24 -4.31
CA PHE A 125 8.51 -12.42 -3.61
C PHE A 125 7.42 -13.40 -3.15
N GLY A 126 6.16 -12.99 -3.23
CA GLY A 126 5.07 -13.67 -2.58
C GLY A 126 5.11 -13.51 -1.06
N TYR A 127 4.11 -14.06 -0.39
CA TYR A 127 4.08 -14.17 1.07
C TYR A 127 3.38 -15.47 1.46
N LYS A 128 3.96 -16.19 2.43
CA LYS A 128 3.35 -17.36 3.04
C LYS A 128 3.22 -17.12 4.54
N TRP A 129 2.02 -17.27 5.06
CA TRP A 129 1.77 -17.20 6.50
C TRP A 129 2.65 -18.19 7.27
N ASN A 130 3.25 -17.73 8.36
CA ASN A 130 4.03 -18.58 9.25
C ASN A 130 3.65 -18.30 10.71
N ASN A 131 3.16 -19.31 11.42
CA ASN A 131 2.77 -19.18 12.83
C ASN A 131 3.95 -18.83 13.78
N LYS A 132 5.19 -19.05 13.34
CA LYS A 132 6.39 -18.70 14.10
C LYS A 132 6.82 -17.24 13.94
N PHE A 133 6.23 -16.50 12.98
CA PHE A 133 6.57 -15.10 12.78
C PHE A 133 5.80 -14.20 13.74
N PRO A 134 6.38 -13.05 14.14
CA PRO A 134 5.66 -12.04 14.89
C PRO A 134 4.30 -11.75 14.27
N THR A 135 3.25 -11.79 15.09
CA THR A 135 1.87 -11.64 14.64
C THR A 135 1.14 -10.67 15.57
N SER A 136 0.50 -9.66 14.99
CA SER A 136 -0.41 -8.82 15.76
C SER A 136 -1.81 -9.43 15.80
N GLN A 137 -2.43 -9.37 16.95
CA GLN A 137 -3.83 -9.74 17.14
C GLN A 137 -4.73 -8.52 17.03
N MET A 138 -5.86 -8.68 16.35
CA MET A 138 -6.92 -7.69 16.28
C MET A 138 -8.24 -8.33 16.68
N LEU A 139 -8.68 -8.08 17.92
CA LEU A 139 -9.94 -8.60 18.45
C LEU A 139 -11.06 -7.58 18.32
N GLY A 140 -12.24 -7.99 17.83
CA GLY A 140 -13.37 -7.10 17.69
C GLY A 140 -14.66 -7.77 17.21
N ARG A 141 -15.77 -7.03 17.23
CA ARG A 141 -17.07 -7.48 16.72
C ARG A 141 -17.20 -7.30 15.21
N PHE A 142 -16.59 -6.24 14.66
CA PHE A 142 -16.58 -5.89 13.22
C PHE A 142 -17.98 -5.85 12.57
N GLN A 143 -18.91 -5.17 13.20
CA GLN A 143 -20.35 -5.13 12.89
C GLN A 143 -20.82 -3.77 12.31
N PRO A 144 -20.50 -3.39 11.05
CA PRO A 144 -19.61 -4.04 10.08
C PRO A 144 -18.15 -3.59 10.20
N TRP A 145 -17.27 -4.19 9.37
CA TRP A 145 -15.92 -3.68 9.12
C TRP A 145 -15.99 -2.31 8.43
N HIS A 146 -15.26 -1.34 8.93
CA HIS A 146 -15.25 0.03 8.41
C HIS A 146 -13.83 0.60 8.32
N GLU A 147 -13.68 1.82 7.83
CA GLU A 147 -12.39 2.49 7.60
C GLU A 147 -11.54 2.58 8.88
N GLY A 148 -12.15 2.77 10.05
CA GLY A 148 -11.41 2.75 11.33
C GLY A 148 -10.70 1.43 11.57
N HIS A 149 -11.37 0.30 11.32
CA HIS A 149 -10.76 -1.03 11.42
C HIS A 149 -9.67 -1.23 10.36
N HIS A 150 -9.90 -0.75 9.13
CA HIS A 150 -8.92 -0.85 8.06
C HIS A 150 -7.63 -0.08 8.39
N ARG A 151 -7.73 1.15 8.89
CA ARG A 151 -6.57 1.95 9.29
C ARG A 151 -5.83 1.36 10.49
N LEU A 152 -6.54 0.78 11.44
CA LEU A 152 -5.94 0.04 12.53
C LEU A 152 -5.15 -1.16 11.98
N PHE A 153 -5.78 -1.95 11.11
CA PHE A 153 -5.15 -3.09 10.45
C PHE A 153 -3.85 -2.70 9.72
N GLU A 154 -3.86 -1.65 8.91
CA GLU A 154 -2.66 -1.19 8.20
C GLU A 154 -1.52 -0.84 9.17
N LYS A 155 -1.82 -0.13 10.26
CA LYS A 155 -0.81 0.24 11.27
C LYS A 155 -0.19 -0.98 11.96
N ILE A 156 -0.99 -1.96 12.33
CA ILE A 156 -0.48 -3.15 13.01
C ILE A 156 0.22 -4.11 12.04
N LEU A 157 -0.22 -4.20 10.78
CA LEU A 157 0.45 -4.97 9.75
C LEU A 157 1.88 -4.48 9.49
N ILE A 158 2.10 -3.16 9.50
CA ILE A 158 3.44 -2.58 9.35
C ILE A 158 4.37 -2.99 10.49
N LYS A 159 3.84 -3.21 11.71
CA LYS A 159 4.64 -3.58 12.89
C LYS A 159 5.14 -5.02 12.84
N THR A 160 4.28 -5.96 12.47
CA THR A 160 4.56 -7.41 12.61
C THR A 160 4.59 -8.16 11.29
N GLY A 161 4.10 -7.55 10.21
CA GLY A 161 4.09 -8.16 8.88
C GLY A 161 2.96 -9.15 8.64
N GLN A 162 2.23 -9.61 9.66
CA GLN A 162 1.02 -10.44 9.55
C GLN A 162 0.06 -10.17 10.72
N VAL A 163 -1.25 -10.41 10.48
CA VAL A 163 -2.31 -10.07 11.45
C VAL A 163 -3.31 -11.20 11.60
N LEU A 164 -3.57 -11.59 12.84
CA LEU A 164 -4.66 -12.47 13.21
C LEU A 164 -5.88 -11.62 13.60
N ILE A 165 -6.95 -11.70 12.82
CA ILE A 165 -8.22 -11.03 13.11
C ILE A 165 -9.13 -12.04 13.82
N MET A 166 -9.48 -11.75 15.06
CA MET A 166 -10.36 -12.55 15.89
C MET A 166 -11.73 -11.87 15.97
N VAL A 167 -12.73 -12.46 15.34
CA VAL A 167 -14.10 -11.96 15.31
C VAL A 167 -14.83 -12.54 16.50
N LYS A 168 -15.30 -11.70 17.42
CA LYS A 168 -16.11 -12.13 18.58
C LYS A 168 -17.44 -12.71 18.11
N ASP A 169 -17.81 -13.88 18.66
CA ASP A 169 -19.12 -14.49 18.42
C ASP A 169 -20.19 -13.81 19.29
N VAL A 170 -20.86 -12.85 18.66
CA VAL A 170 -21.89 -12.01 19.33
C VAL A 170 -23.11 -11.79 18.45
N LYS A 171 -23.35 -12.63 17.44
CA LYS A 171 -24.54 -12.51 16.60
C LYS A 171 -25.80 -12.61 17.46
N GLY A 172 -26.74 -11.67 17.31
CA GLY A 172 -28.00 -11.64 18.05
C GLY A 172 -27.88 -11.09 19.48
N ILE A 173 -26.67 -10.82 20.00
CA ILE A 173 -26.48 -10.19 21.31
C ILE A 173 -26.41 -8.66 21.10
N GLY A 174 -27.43 -7.94 21.59
CA GLY A 174 -27.56 -6.50 21.35
C GLY A 174 -27.60 -6.17 19.86
N ASP A 175 -27.01 -5.03 19.46
CA ASP A 175 -27.02 -4.56 18.07
C ASP A 175 -25.88 -5.19 17.24
N ASN A 176 -25.87 -6.53 17.07
CA ASN A 176 -24.89 -7.27 16.29
C ASN A 176 -25.55 -8.21 15.26
N PRO A 177 -26.03 -7.70 14.12
CA PRO A 177 -26.88 -8.44 13.18
C PRO A 177 -26.11 -9.42 12.28
N TYR A 178 -24.80 -9.22 12.06
CA TYR A 178 -24.06 -9.99 11.06
C TYR A 178 -23.49 -11.28 11.61
N SER A 179 -23.62 -12.37 10.85
CA SER A 179 -22.96 -13.65 11.12
C SER A 179 -21.46 -13.56 10.90
N PHE A 180 -20.70 -14.51 11.50
CA PHE A 180 -19.26 -14.63 11.27
C PHE A 180 -18.92 -14.74 9.78
N GLN A 181 -19.65 -15.53 9.01
CA GLN A 181 -19.42 -15.73 7.58
C GLN A 181 -19.58 -14.42 6.80
N THR A 182 -20.62 -13.64 7.12
CA THR A 182 -20.83 -12.33 6.53
C THR A 182 -19.68 -11.36 6.86
N ILE A 183 -19.26 -11.32 8.11
CA ILE A 183 -18.14 -10.48 8.57
C ILE A 183 -16.84 -10.92 7.90
N LYS A 184 -16.53 -12.21 7.90
CA LYS A 184 -15.33 -12.78 7.27
C LYS A 184 -15.26 -12.42 5.80
N LYS A 185 -16.35 -12.62 5.04
CA LYS A 185 -16.44 -12.27 3.62
C LYS A 185 -16.20 -10.77 3.38
N ASN A 186 -16.80 -9.92 4.22
CA ASN A 186 -16.62 -8.47 4.13
C ASN A 186 -15.17 -8.04 4.40
N ILE A 187 -14.53 -8.62 5.41
CA ILE A 187 -13.13 -8.35 5.74
C ILE A 187 -12.23 -8.82 4.59
N GLN A 188 -12.41 -10.04 4.10
CA GLN A 188 -11.62 -10.58 3.00
C GLN A 188 -11.71 -9.69 1.74
N LYS A 189 -12.90 -9.22 1.37
CA LYS A 189 -13.09 -8.29 0.27
C LYS A 189 -12.34 -6.98 0.47
N LYS A 190 -12.33 -6.44 1.68
CA LYS A 190 -11.63 -5.18 2.01
C LYS A 190 -10.11 -5.35 2.12
N LEU A 191 -9.65 -6.54 2.45
CA LEU A 191 -8.24 -6.88 2.63
C LEU A 191 -7.69 -7.76 1.50
N ILE A 192 -8.24 -7.66 0.29
CA ILE A 192 -7.89 -8.50 -0.87
C ILE A 192 -6.36 -8.50 -1.15
N ASP A 193 -5.70 -7.35 -1.00
CA ASP A 193 -4.26 -7.20 -1.20
C ASP A 193 -3.40 -7.82 -0.08
N PHE A 194 -4.02 -8.21 1.04
CA PHE A 194 -3.34 -8.69 2.24
C PHE A 194 -3.80 -10.06 2.71
N GLN A 195 -4.56 -10.79 1.89
CA GLN A 195 -5.13 -12.10 2.26
C GLN A 195 -4.07 -13.09 2.75
N LYS A 196 -2.90 -13.12 2.09
CA LYS A 196 -1.80 -14.01 2.47
C LYS A 196 -1.14 -13.63 3.80
N ARG A 197 -1.37 -12.41 4.29
CA ARG A 197 -0.84 -11.88 5.56
C ARG A 197 -1.88 -11.84 6.68
N THR A 198 -3.08 -12.36 6.41
CA THR A 198 -4.21 -12.24 7.33
C THR A 198 -4.86 -13.59 7.55
N LYS A 199 -5.04 -13.98 8.81
CA LYS A 199 -5.95 -15.04 9.21
C LYS A 199 -7.16 -14.44 9.91
N ILE A 200 -8.35 -14.98 9.64
CA ILE A 200 -9.61 -14.52 10.24
C ILE A 200 -10.26 -15.73 10.88
N ILE A 201 -10.45 -15.68 12.19
CA ILE A 201 -11.03 -16.76 12.98
C ILE A 201 -12.21 -16.26 13.81
N LEU A 202 -13.14 -17.15 14.10
CA LEU A 202 -14.17 -16.94 15.09
C LEU A 202 -13.55 -17.09 16.48
N ALA A 203 -13.85 -16.20 17.39
CA ALA A 203 -13.44 -16.25 18.77
C ALA A 203 -14.68 -16.21 19.68
N PRO A 204 -14.64 -16.81 20.85
CA PRO A 204 -15.67 -16.63 21.87
C PRO A 204 -15.91 -15.16 22.18
N ASN A 205 -16.99 -14.84 22.90
CA ASN A 205 -17.24 -13.47 23.37
C ASN A 205 -16.25 -13.08 24.48
N ILE A 206 -14.97 -12.93 24.09
CA ILE A 206 -13.90 -12.57 25.02
C ILE A 206 -14.19 -11.21 25.65
N SER A 207 -14.32 -11.15 26.96
CA SER A 207 -14.52 -9.92 27.73
C SER A 207 -13.23 -9.41 28.36
N ASN A 208 -12.32 -10.31 28.73
CA ASN A 208 -11.12 -10.00 29.48
C ASN A 208 -9.89 -10.59 28.78
N ILE A 209 -8.77 -9.89 28.88
CA ILE A 209 -7.44 -10.39 28.52
C ILE A 209 -6.64 -10.41 29.81
N CYS A 210 -6.45 -11.62 30.36
CA CYS A 210 -5.75 -11.84 31.63
C CYS A 210 -4.36 -12.42 31.35
N TYR A 211 -3.36 -11.96 32.08
CA TYR A 211 -2.00 -12.50 32.02
C TYR A 211 -1.35 -12.41 33.39
N GLY A 212 -0.61 -13.44 33.79
CA GLY A 212 0.05 -13.49 35.11
C GLY A 212 1.48 -12.91 35.05
N ARG A 213 2.32 -13.46 34.17
CA ARG A 213 3.69 -12.99 33.95
C ARG A 213 3.85 -12.42 32.54
N THR A 214 4.90 -11.61 32.34
CA THR A 214 5.24 -11.11 31.01
C THR A 214 5.57 -12.29 30.08
N VAL A 215 4.76 -12.50 29.03
CA VAL A 215 4.86 -13.66 28.12
C VAL A 215 5.34 -13.28 26.73
N GLY A 216 6.19 -12.27 26.61
CA GLY A 216 6.80 -11.88 25.34
C GLY A 216 5.89 -11.17 24.36
N TYR A 217 4.68 -10.77 24.74
CA TYR A 217 3.79 -9.92 23.93
C TYR A 217 3.50 -8.58 24.60
N LYS A 218 3.09 -7.60 23.80
CA LYS A 218 2.77 -6.25 24.26
C LYS A 218 1.28 -5.97 24.09
N LEU A 219 0.65 -5.39 25.11
CA LEU A 219 -0.67 -4.78 24.99
C LEU A 219 -0.49 -3.33 24.53
N GLU A 220 -0.89 -3.02 23.32
CA GLU A 220 -0.67 -1.68 22.75
C GLU A 220 -1.99 -1.03 22.32
N LYS A 221 -2.25 0.17 22.84
CA LYS A 221 -3.29 1.04 22.31
C LYS A 221 -2.77 1.80 21.09
N ILE A 222 -3.34 1.51 19.92
CA ILE A 222 -2.98 2.20 18.68
C ILE A 222 -3.86 3.44 18.49
N ASN A 223 -3.26 4.61 18.59
CA ASN A 223 -3.96 5.86 18.36
C ASN A 223 -4.15 6.12 16.86
N LEU A 224 -5.40 6.33 16.45
CA LEU A 224 -5.79 6.74 15.11
C LEU A 224 -6.06 8.26 15.08
N PRO A 225 -5.98 8.92 13.92
CA PRO A 225 -6.37 10.33 13.79
C PRO A 225 -7.82 10.57 14.28
N LYS A 226 -8.09 11.70 14.92
CA LYS A 226 -9.42 12.06 15.47
C LYS A 226 -10.56 11.86 14.46
N LYS A 227 -10.35 12.19 13.18
CA LYS A 227 -11.32 11.99 12.10
C LYS A 227 -11.71 10.51 11.93
N ILE A 228 -10.76 9.60 12.07
CA ILE A 228 -10.98 8.15 11.95
C ILE A 228 -11.64 7.60 13.20
N GLN A 229 -11.28 8.09 14.39
CA GLN A 229 -11.90 7.66 15.66
C GLN A 229 -13.39 7.97 15.72
N LYS A 230 -13.89 9.01 15.01
CA LYS A 230 -15.30 9.37 14.94
C LYS A 230 -16.16 8.40 14.11
N ILE A 231 -15.54 7.46 13.36
CA ILE A 231 -16.28 6.46 12.59
C ILE A 231 -16.82 5.40 13.54
N SER A 232 -18.14 5.22 13.52
CA SER A 232 -18.85 4.31 14.44
C SER A 232 -19.67 3.29 13.66
N ALA A 233 -19.50 2.02 14.00
CA ALA A 233 -20.30 0.92 13.45
C ALA A 233 -21.80 1.10 13.73
N SER A 234 -22.18 1.62 14.90
CA SER A 234 -23.58 1.91 15.24
C SER A 234 -24.20 2.95 14.33
N LYS A 235 -23.48 4.05 14.01
CA LYS A 235 -23.94 5.05 13.04
C LYS A 235 -24.08 4.46 11.63
N ILE A 236 -23.17 3.57 11.24
CA ILE A 236 -23.24 2.88 9.94
C ILE A 236 -24.49 1.99 9.89
N ARG A 237 -24.76 1.19 10.93
CA ARG A 237 -25.96 0.34 10.98
C ARG A 237 -27.25 1.17 10.97
N ALA A 238 -27.33 2.24 11.75
CA ALA A 238 -28.48 3.15 11.73
C ALA A 238 -28.77 3.70 10.31
N ASN A 239 -27.73 4.10 9.58
CA ASN A 239 -27.87 4.54 8.20
C ASN A 239 -28.29 3.41 7.23
N LEU A 240 -27.83 2.19 7.46
CA LEU A 240 -28.23 1.03 6.64
C LEU A 240 -29.70 0.67 6.87
N ARG A 241 -30.20 0.72 8.13
CA ARG A 241 -31.62 0.52 8.45
C ARG A 241 -32.51 1.58 7.77
N LYS A 242 -32.14 2.87 7.86
CA LYS A 242 -32.87 3.96 7.16
C LYS A 242 -32.96 3.73 5.64
N LYS A 243 -32.03 2.98 5.06
CA LYS A 243 -31.99 2.66 3.62
C LYS A 243 -32.59 1.30 3.29
N GLY A 244 -33.19 0.59 4.24
CA GLY A 244 -33.74 -0.77 4.04
C GLY A 244 -32.68 -1.83 3.68
N LYS A 245 -31.40 -1.63 4.09
CA LYS A 245 -30.28 -2.53 3.77
C LYS A 245 -29.83 -3.37 4.96
N LEU A 246 -30.50 -3.22 6.10
CA LEU A 246 -30.30 -3.95 7.34
C LEU A 246 -31.63 -4.02 8.12
#